data_279866f41e5d8f93bf29dd67889c9e11
#
_entry.id   279866f41e5d8f93bf29dd67889c9e11
#
_cell.length_a   1.000
_cell.length_b   1.000
_cell.length_c   1.000
_cell.angle_alpha   90.00
_cell.angle_beta   90.00
_cell.angle_gamma   90.00
#
_symmetry.space_group_name_H-M   'P 1'
#
loop_
_entity.id
_entity.type
_entity.pdbx_description
1 polymer ?
#
loop_
_entity_poly.entity_id
_entity_poly.type
_entity_poly.pdbx_seq_one_letter_code
_entity_poly.pdbx_strand_id
1 'polypeptide(L)'
;MNETLERCRRNLVRRGFEARIAATTEEARQILWEEIRAAAPETICFGDSMTMKATGIVDDLHRDGHYRLFDGFDPAMPRPQKLEIRRQGLLADLFITGINAVTEDGALLWLDMIGNRIAPIAFGPRKVLLVVCLLYTSDAADDLT
;
A
#
# COMPACT_ATOMS: atom_id res chain seq x y z
N MET A 1 -0.85 15.39 18.81
CA MET A 1 -0.57 14.96 17.44
C MET A 1 0.89 15.22 17.10
N ASN A 2 1.55 14.32 16.42
CA ASN A 2 2.95 14.45 16.04
C ASN A 2 3.12 15.52 14.95
N GLU A 3 3.91 16.56 15.20
CA GLU A 3 4.13 17.66 14.25
C GLU A 3 4.84 17.20 12.96
N THR A 4 5.76 16.24 13.09
CA THR A 4 6.45 15.64 11.93
C THR A 4 5.47 14.94 11.01
N LEU A 5 4.55 14.19 11.59
CA LEU A 5 3.51 13.47 10.86
C LEU A 5 2.57 14.45 10.13
N GLU A 6 2.14 15.49 10.80
CA GLU A 6 1.27 16.51 10.20
C GLU A 6 1.98 17.30 9.09
N ARG A 7 3.26 17.59 9.26
CA ARG A 7 4.07 18.25 8.22
C ARG A 7 4.21 17.36 6.99
N CYS A 8 4.49 16.08 7.20
CA CYS A 8 4.57 15.10 6.12
C CYS A 8 3.23 15.03 5.35
N ARG A 9 2.13 14.93 6.07
CA ARG A 9 0.78 14.90 5.47
C ARG A 9 0.53 16.14 4.62
N ARG A 10 0.78 17.33 5.14
CA ARG A 10 0.58 18.58 4.39
C ARG A 10 1.43 18.63 3.13
N ASN A 11 2.67 18.18 3.20
CA ASN A 11 3.57 18.17 2.05
C ASN A 11 3.15 17.14 1.00
N LEU A 12 2.64 15.98 1.41
CA LEU A 12 2.03 15.02 0.49
C LEU A 12 0.82 15.63 -0.23
N VAL A 13 -0.05 16.33 0.50
CA VAL A 13 -1.21 16.99 -0.09
C VAL A 13 -0.77 18.05 -1.10
N ARG A 14 0.26 18.83 -0.80
CA ARG A 14 0.81 19.82 -1.73
C ARG A 14 1.33 19.21 -3.02
N ARG A 15 1.80 17.94 -2.95
CA ARG A 15 2.29 17.19 -4.11
C ARG A 15 1.18 16.46 -4.87
N GLY A 16 -0.07 16.63 -4.46
CA GLY A 16 -1.23 16.08 -5.14
C GLY A 16 -1.73 14.74 -4.60
N PHE A 17 -1.19 14.27 -3.47
CA PHE A 17 -1.69 13.07 -2.81
C PHE A 17 -2.86 13.40 -1.88
N GLU A 18 -3.79 12.49 -1.75
CA GLU A 18 -4.71 12.47 -0.63
C GLU A 18 -4.02 11.75 0.53
N ALA A 19 -3.87 12.41 1.67
CA ALA A 19 -3.14 11.87 2.80
C ALA A 19 -3.96 11.99 4.08
N ARG A 20 -4.09 10.88 4.80
CA ARG A 20 -4.80 10.79 6.08
C ARG A 20 -3.87 10.22 7.13
N ILE A 21 -4.05 10.65 8.37
CA ILE A 21 -3.29 10.18 9.53
C ILE A 21 -4.14 9.19 10.31
N ALA A 22 -3.54 8.07 10.69
CA ALA A 22 -4.09 7.12 11.62
C ALA A 22 -3.21 7.05 12.87
N ALA A 23 -3.81 7.12 14.05
CA ALA A 23 -3.08 7.02 15.30
C ALA A 23 -2.72 5.57 15.66
N THR A 24 -3.50 4.61 15.17
CA THR A 24 -3.35 3.18 15.46
C THR A 24 -3.52 2.35 14.19
N THR A 25 -3.09 1.10 14.23
CA THR A 25 -3.33 0.15 13.12
C THR A 25 -4.82 -0.12 12.92
N GLU A 26 -5.61 -0.10 13.97
CA GLU A 26 -7.06 -0.26 13.87
C GLU A 26 -7.72 0.93 13.16
N GLU A 27 -7.30 2.13 13.48
CA GLU A 27 -7.78 3.33 12.76
C GLU A 27 -7.36 3.30 11.29
N ALA A 28 -6.12 2.89 11.00
CA ALA A 28 -5.65 2.72 9.63
C ALA A 28 -6.50 1.70 8.86
N ARG A 29 -6.87 0.59 9.49
CA ARG A 29 -7.76 -0.42 8.92
C ARG A 29 -9.12 0.16 8.58
N GLN A 30 -9.71 0.96 9.46
CA GLN A 30 -10.99 1.62 9.23
C GLN A 30 -10.91 2.58 8.04
N ILE A 31 -9.85 3.38 7.98
CA ILE A 31 -9.60 4.31 6.87
C ILE A 31 -9.46 3.55 5.54
N LEU A 32 -8.73 2.46 5.54
CA LEU A 32 -8.57 1.61 4.34
C LEU A 32 -9.92 1.08 3.86
N TRP A 33 -10.78 0.62 4.77
CA TRP A 33 -12.12 0.17 4.41
C TRP A 33 -12.97 1.30 3.82
N GLU A 34 -12.90 2.50 4.40
CA GLU A 34 -13.61 3.67 3.85
C GLU A 34 -13.17 3.96 2.41
N GLU A 35 -11.86 3.96 2.17
CA GLU A 35 -11.29 4.22 0.85
C GLU A 35 -11.63 3.12 -0.17
N ILE A 36 -11.61 1.87 0.26
CA ILE A 36 -11.98 0.73 -0.58
C ILE A 36 -13.46 0.83 -0.97
N ARG A 37 -14.34 1.10 -0.02
CA ARG A 37 -15.79 1.25 -0.30
C ARG A 37 -16.06 2.43 -1.22
N ALA A 38 -15.37 3.55 -1.01
CA ALA A 38 -15.51 4.73 -1.86
C ALA A 38 -15.03 4.46 -3.30
N ALA A 39 -13.95 3.71 -3.47
CA ALA A 39 -13.43 3.33 -4.78
C ALA A 39 -14.30 2.29 -5.49
N ALA A 40 -15.06 1.50 -4.74
CA ALA A 40 -15.93 0.43 -5.22
C ALA A 40 -15.25 -0.48 -6.28
N PRO A 41 -14.06 -1.04 -6.01
CA PRO A 41 -13.34 -1.82 -7.00
C PRO A 41 -13.96 -3.20 -7.19
N GLU A 42 -13.86 -3.76 -8.39
CA GLU A 42 -14.14 -5.17 -8.64
C GLU A 42 -12.90 -6.02 -8.34
N THR A 43 -11.73 -5.49 -8.64
CA THR A 43 -10.45 -6.20 -8.51
C THR A 43 -9.47 -5.42 -7.66
N ILE A 44 -8.75 -6.14 -6.79
CA ILE A 44 -7.74 -5.58 -5.89
C ILE A 44 -6.46 -6.40 -6.01
N CYS A 45 -5.34 -5.72 -6.21
CA CYS A 45 -4.01 -6.32 -6.19
C CYS A 45 -3.22 -5.82 -4.98
N PHE A 46 -2.39 -6.69 -4.41
CA PHE A 46 -1.53 -6.35 -3.27
C PHE A 46 -0.06 -6.32 -3.68
N GLY A 47 0.65 -5.32 -3.18
CA GLY A 47 2.10 -5.33 -3.12
C GLY A 47 2.57 -5.87 -1.76
N ASP A 48 3.78 -6.41 -1.69
CA ASP A 48 4.32 -6.93 -0.42
C ASP A 48 4.60 -5.77 0.53
N SER A 49 3.98 -5.81 1.70
CA SER A 49 4.16 -4.79 2.73
C SER A 49 3.77 -5.34 4.10
N MET A 50 4.72 -5.37 5.01
CA MET A 50 4.47 -5.74 6.40
C MET A 50 3.57 -4.73 7.10
N THR A 51 3.72 -3.44 6.79
CA THR A 51 2.88 -2.38 7.34
C THR A 51 1.42 -2.54 6.92
N MET A 52 1.17 -2.81 5.65
CA MET A 52 -0.17 -3.10 5.14
C MET A 52 -0.78 -4.33 5.83
N LYS A 53 -0.03 -5.42 5.90
CA LYS A 53 -0.49 -6.67 6.54
C LYS A 53 -0.81 -6.47 8.01
N ALA A 54 -0.03 -5.65 8.71
CA ALA A 54 -0.24 -5.36 10.14
C ALA A 54 -1.59 -4.67 10.43
N THR A 55 -2.19 -3.99 9.45
CA THR A 55 -3.53 -3.41 9.61
C THR A 55 -4.63 -4.46 9.62
N GLY A 56 -4.38 -5.66 9.13
CA GLY A 56 -5.37 -6.73 8.98
C GLY A 56 -6.22 -6.63 7.73
N ILE A 57 -6.00 -5.64 6.86
CA ILE A 57 -6.85 -5.41 5.68
C ILE A 57 -6.80 -6.57 4.68
N VAL A 58 -5.64 -7.19 4.50
CA VAL A 58 -5.49 -8.32 3.56
C VAL A 58 -6.34 -9.50 4.01
N ASP A 59 -6.26 -9.86 5.29
CA ASP A 59 -7.07 -10.94 5.86
C ASP A 59 -8.56 -10.63 5.79
N ASP A 60 -8.94 -9.37 6.06
CA ASP A 60 -10.32 -8.92 5.96
C ASP A 60 -10.88 -9.10 4.55
N LEU A 61 -10.12 -8.69 3.54
CA LEU A 61 -10.55 -8.78 2.15
C LEU A 61 -10.69 -10.23 1.69
N HIS A 62 -9.81 -11.12 2.14
CA HIS A 62 -9.95 -12.55 1.87
C HIS A 62 -11.21 -13.13 2.52
N ARG A 63 -11.54 -12.71 3.74
CA ARG A 63 -12.76 -13.18 4.43
C ARG A 63 -14.04 -12.59 3.85
N ASP A 64 -14.00 -11.35 3.38
CA ASP A 64 -15.17 -10.66 2.83
C ASP A 64 -15.73 -11.35 1.59
N GLY A 65 -14.88 -11.74 0.67
CA GLY A 65 -15.25 -12.52 -0.52
C GLY A 65 -15.93 -11.76 -1.64
N HIS A 66 -16.15 -10.45 -1.50
CA HIS A 66 -16.80 -9.62 -2.54
C HIS A 66 -15.86 -9.21 -3.67
N TYR A 67 -14.56 -9.19 -3.40
CA TYR A 67 -13.58 -8.66 -4.33
C TYR A 67 -12.78 -9.79 -4.97
N ARG A 68 -12.47 -9.64 -6.25
CA ARG A 68 -11.50 -10.50 -6.91
C ARG A 68 -10.10 -10.04 -6.55
N LEU A 69 -9.36 -10.88 -5.83
CA LEU A 69 -8.05 -10.55 -5.28
C LEU A 69 -6.93 -11.13 -6.14
N PHE A 70 -5.93 -10.31 -6.44
CA PHE A 70 -4.67 -10.73 -7.02
C PHE A 70 -3.61 -10.69 -5.91
N ASP A 71 -3.49 -11.80 -5.19
CA ASP A 71 -2.54 -11.96 -4.09
C ASP A 71 -1.45 -12.94 -4.50
N GLY A 72 -0.33 -12.43 -4.96
CA GLY A 72 0.83 -13.22 -5.39
C GLY A 72 1.82 -13.52 -4.26
N PHE A 73 1.38 -13.54 -2.99
CA PHE A 73 2.25 -13.71 -1.82
C PHE A 73 1.92 -14.95 -0.96
N ASP A 74 1.05 -15.82 -1.43
CA ASP A 74 0.78 -17.10 -0.77
C ASP A 74 2.05 -17.97 -0.75
N PRO A 75 2.59 -18.31 0.44
CA PRO A 75 3.82 -19.12 0.53
C PRO A 75 3.71 -20.48 -0.14
N ALA A 76 2.51 -21.07 -0.19
CA ALA A 76 2.27 -22.37 -0.80
C ALA A 76 2.26 -22.34 -2.33
N MET A 77 2.15 -21.16 -2.93
CA MET A 77 2.04 -21.00 -4.37
C MET A 77 3.42 -21.07 -5.03
N PRO A 78 3.59 -21.80 -6.15
CA PRO A 78 4.83 -21.80 -6.91
C PRO A 78 5.20 -20.42 -7.46
N ARG A 79 6.51 -20.11 -7.51
CA ARG A 79 6.99 -18.81 -7.96
C ARG A 79 6.46 -18.37 -9.34
N PRO A 80 6.43 -19.22 -10.38
CA PRO A 80 5.89 -18.80 -11.68
C PRO A 80 4.44 -18.35 -11.60
N GLN A 81 3.62 -19.00 -10.79
CA GLN A 81 2.22 -18.63 -10.57
C GLN A 81 2.11 -17.30 -9.83
N LYS A 82 2.94 -17.07 -8.81
CA LYS A 82 3.00 -15.79 -8.09
C LYS A 82 3.30 -14.64 -9.03
N LEU A 83 4.28 -14.81 -9.90
CA LEU A 83 4.67 -13.78 -10.88
C LEU A 83 3.55 -13.49 -11.86
N GLU A 84 2.85 -14.52 -12.34
CA GLU A 84 1.74 -14.34 -13.26
C GLU A 84 0.56 -13.59 -12.60
N ILE A 85 0.23 -13.92 -11.36
CA ILE A 85 -0.80 -13.19 -10.60
C ILE A 85 -0.42 -11.71 -10.44
N ARG A 86 0.84 -11.42 -10.13
CA ARG A 86 1.32 -10.03 -10.03
C ARG A 86 1.23 -9.30 -11.35
N ARG A 87 1.52 -9.97 -12.47
CA ARG A 87 1.36 -9.39 -13.81
C ARG A 87 -0.10 -9.09 -14.14
N GLN A 88 -1.00 -10.02 -13.88
CA GLN A 88 -2.44 -9.82 -14.07
C GLN A 88 -2.97 -8.68 -13.19
N GLY A 89 -2.44 -8.55 -11.99
CA GLY A 89 -2.80 -7.50 -11.05
C GLY A 89 -2.46 -6.08 -11.50
N LEU A 90 -1.60 -5.90 -12.52
CA LEU A 90 -1.31 -4.58 -13.09
C LEU A 90 -2.54 -3.88 -13.67
N LEU A 91 -3.58 -4.63 -14.00
CA LEU A 91 -4.84 -4.09 -14.53
C LEU A 91 -5.95 -4.03 -13.47
N ALA A 92 -5.63 -4.25 -12.22
CA ALA A 92 -6.61 -4.18 -11.14
C ALA A 92 -7.19 -2.76 -10.97
N ASP A 93 -8.40 -2.67 -10.46
CA ASP A 93 -9.02 -1.37 -10.16
C ASP A 93 -8.30 -0.67 -9.01
N LEU A 94 -7.84 -1.43 -8.04
CA LEU A 94 -7.19 -0.93 -6.84
C LEU A 94 -5.91 -1.70 -6.55
N PHE A 95 -4.84 -0.98 -6.25
CA PHE A 95 -3.59 -1.55 -5.75
C PHE A 95 -3.32 -1.04 -4.34
N ILE A 96 -3.07 -1.95 -3.41
CA ILE A 96 -2.76 -1.61 -2.00
C ILE A 96 -1.37 -2.12 -1.67
N THR A 97 -0.51 -1.25 -1.17
CA THR A 97 0.85 -1.60 -0.76
C THR A 97 1.39 -0.61 0.28
N GLY A 98 2.62 -0.84 0.70
CA GLY A 98 3.39 0.09 1.52
C GLY A 98 4.46 0.80 0.70
N ILE A 99 5.34 1.49 1.40
CA ILE A 99 6.53 2.15 0.83
C ILE A 99 7.76 1.82 1.66
N ASN A 100 8.94 1.98 1.07
CA ASN A 100 10.19 1.79 1.80
C ASN A 100 10.54 3.00 2.67
N ALA A 101 10.31 4.21 2.17
CA ALA A 101 10.57 5.43 2.92
C ALA A 101 9.65 6.56 2.46
N VAL A 102 9.37 7.47 3.38
CA VAL A 102 8.73 8.75 3.10
C VAL A 102 9.54 9.84 3.78
N THR A 103 9.72 10.97 3.11
CA THR A 103 10.42 12.13 3.68
C THR A 103 9.41 13.13 4.22
N GLU A 104 9.86 13.99 5.15
CA GLU A 104 8.99 15.03 5.69
C GLU A 104 8.49 16.02 4.63
N ASP A 105 9.29 16.24 3.58
CA ASP A 105 8.91 17.11 2.47
C ASP A 105 8.00 16.44 1.43
N GLY A 106 7.56 15.21 1.69
CA GLY A 106 6.56 14.51 0.89
C GLY A 106 7.10 13.73 -0.30
N ALA A 107 8.35 13.29 -0.28
CA ALA A 107 8.89 12.36 -1.26
C ALA A 107 8.62 10.92 -0.81
N LEU A 108 8.23 10.07 -1.76
CA LEU A 108 7.96 8.66 -1.56
C LEU A 108 9.03 7.83 -2.28
N LEU A 109 9.58 6.84 -1.61
CA LEU A 109 10.66 6.01 -2.15
C LEU A 109 10.30 4.53 -2.11
N TRP A 110 10.58 3.86 -3.22
CA TRP A 110 10.47 2.41 -3.35
C TRP A 110 11.77 1.82 -3.85
N LEU A 111 12.08 0.64 -3.35
CA LEU A 111 13.17 -0.18 -3.84
C LEU A 111 12.64 -1.60 -4.04
N ASP A 112 12.50 -2.02 -5.29
CA ASP A 112 11.99 -3.33 -5.65
C ASP A 112 13.05 -4.20 -6.29
N MET A 113 13.04 -5.49 -5.99
CA MET A 113 13.91 -6.47 -6.64
C MET A 113 13.50 -6.69 -8.11
N ILE A 114 12.18 -6.73 -8.38
CA ILE A 114 11.64 -7.04 -9.71
C ILE A 114 10.65 -5.98 -10.23
N GLY A 115 10.46 -4.88 -9.50
CA GLY A 115 9.56 -3.80 -9.91
C GLY A 115 8.08 -4.06 -9.68
N ASN A 116 7.73 -5.07 -8.91
CA ASN A 116 6.33 -5.50 -8.71
C ASN A 116 5.47 -4.53 -7.90
N ARG A 117 6.06 -3.58 -7.17
CA ARG A 117 5.33 -2.47 -6.54
C ARG A 117 5.46 -1.19 -7.38
N ILE A 118 6.65 -0.91 -7.89
CA ILE A 118 6.93 0.29 -8.68
C ILE A 118 6.06 0.35 -9.94
N ALA A 119 5.92 -0.77 -10.66
CA ALA A 119 5.14 -0.80 -11.89
C ALA A 119 3.66 -0.42 -11.68
N PRO A 120 2.91 -1.06 -10.75
CA PRO A 120 1.51 -0.69 -10.53
C PRO A 120 1.33 0.68 -9.86
N ILE A 121 2.31 1.16 -9.11
CA ILE A 121 2.28 2.53 -8.56
C ILE A 121 2.44 3.55 -9.68
N ALA A 122 3.33 3.29 -10.64
CA ALA A 122 3.60 4.19 -11.74
C ALA A 122 2.46 4.22 -12.76
N PHE A 123 1.90 3.07 -13.08
CA PHE A 123 0.81 2.98 -14.06
C PHE A 123 0.12 1.61 -14.01
N GLY A 124 -1.18 1.60 -14.24
CA GLY A 124 -2.01 0.39 -14.39
C GLY A 124 -3.28 0.47 -13.56
N PRO A 125 -3.23 0.25 -12.25
CA PRO A 125 -4.41 0.34 -11.41
C PRO A 125 -5.07 1.72 -11.46
N ARG A 126 -6.40 1.75 -11.35
CA ARG A 126 -7.16 3.00 -11.37
C ARG A 126 -6.92 3.85 -10.13
N LYS A 127 -6.65 3.20 -9.00
CA LYS A 127 -6.35 3.83 -7.72
C LYS A 127 -5.27 3.04 -6.98
N VAL A 128 -4.42 3.76 -6.25
CA VAL A 128 -3.40 3.18 -5.38
C VAL A 128 -3.62 3.67 -3.96
N LEU A 129 -3.65 2.76 -2.99
CA LEU A 129 -3.65 3.04 -1.57
C LEU A 129 -2.29 2.67 -0.99
N LEU A 130 -1.64 3.63 -0.34
CA LEU A 130 -0.34 3.44 0.29
C LEU A 130 -0.48 3.48 1.80
N VAL A 131 -0.01 2.43 2.47
CA VAL A 131 0.01 2.34 3.92
C VAL A 131 1.43 2.61 4.40
N VAL A 132 1.60 3.66 5.19
CA VAL A 132 2.90 4.15 5.60
C VAL A 132 2.99 4.14 7.12
N CYS A 133 4.08 3.58 7.67
CA CYS A 133 4.40 3.67 9.09
C CYS A 133 5.54 4.67 9.28
N LEU A 134 5.30 5.71 10.07
CA LEU A 134 6.28 6.76 10.34
C LEU A 134 7.06 6.59 11.65
N LEU A 135 6.89 5.45 12.36
CA LEU A 135 7.64 5.17 13.58
C LEU A 135 9.15 5.19 13.36
N TYR A 136 9.59 4.95 12.14
CA TYR A 136 11.00 4.80 11.77
C TYR A 136 11.45 5.80 10.71
N THR A 137 10.88 7.00 10.68
CA THR A 137 11.23 8.01 9.66
C THR A 137 12.70 8.38 9.66
N SER A 138 13.34 8.40 10.82
CA SER A 138 14.79 8.63 10.95
C SER A 138 15.62 7.43 10.50
N ASP A 139 15.06 6.23 10.56
CA ASP A 139 15.71 4.96 10.25
C ASP A 139 15.30 4.40 8.90
N ALA A 140 14.37 5.03 8.21
CA ALA A 140 13.85 4.57 6.93
C ALA A 140 14.94 4.42 5.86
N ALA A 141 15.99 5.25 5.92
CA ALA A 141 17.13 5.15 5.03
C ALA A 141 17.98 3.89 5.31
N ASP A 142 18.02 3.42 6.56
CA ASP A 142 18.74 2.22 6.94
C ASP A 142 18.07 0.96 6.43
N ASP A 143 16.75 0.96 6.28
CA ASP A 143 15.98 -0.15 5.71
C ASP A 143 16.26 -0.35 4.22
N LEU A 144 16.83 0.65 3.54
CA LEU A 144 17.21 0.57 2.13
C LEU A 144 18.59 -0.07 1.93
N THR A 145 19.34 -0.22 2.97
CA THR A 145 20.67 -0.85 2.94
C THR A 145 20.60 -2.29 3.38
#